data_ebaf8e65fc5df8d339786c2b15dfc1d1
#
_entry.id   ebaf8e65fc5df8d339786c2b15dfc1d1
#
_cell.length_a   1.000
_cell.length_b   1.000
_cell.length_c   1.000
_cell.angle_alpha   90.00
_cell.angle_beta   90.00
_cell.angle_gamma   90.00
#
_symmetry.space_group_name_H-M   'P 1'
#
loop_
_entity.id
_entity.type
_entity.pdbx_description
1 polymer ?
#
loop_
_entity_poly.entity_id
_entity_poly.type
_entity_poly.pdbx_seq_one_letter_code
_entity_poly.pdbx_strand_id
1 'polypeptide(L)'
;PSRLDAQRLPNKPLKLINNKEMILHVYSAAVKSKVGKVYVATPDQKILDIVKNSGGNAIKTSDIHETGTDRIFEVFKNNLNNKPNIIINLQGDMPNLDPKEIVFLSNYLKKGLCDIATLAAILKNDEVNDQNVVKVFTKQEMKKSTFSVASDFHRNITNGQNDFAYHHIGIYGFTKKALIKYVNQNRSKLELERNLEQLRALENQMSVHVGFLESSPLSVDTEEDLIEIKKLMNKL
;
A
#
# COMPACT_ATOMS: atom_id res chain seq x y z
N PRO A 1 -2.68 0.83 7.87
CA PRO A 1 -2.81 2.17 8.44
C PRO A 1 -4.05 2.88 7.89
N SER A 2 -4.71 3.71 8.69
CA SER A 2 -5.85 4.51 8.24
C SER A 2 -6.02 5.75 9.12
N ARG A 3 -6.44 6.89 8.51
CA ARG A 3 -6.77 8.14 9.24
C ARG A 3 -7.86 8.90 8.50
N LEU A 4 -8.60 9.76 9.23
CA LEU A 4 -9.69 10.57 8.67
C LEU A 4 -9.22 11.80 7.92
N ASP A 5 -8.00 12.22 8.12
CA ASP A 5 -7.36 13.44 7.67
C ASP A 5 -6.98 13.38 6.16
N ALA A 6 -7.93 13.04 5.30
CA ALA A 6 -7.76 13.04 3.85
C ALA A 6 -8.27 14.37 3.28
N GLN A 7 -7.38 15.17 2.67
CA GLN A 7 -7.73 16.52 2.16
C GLN A 7 -8.67 16.49 0.96
N ARG A 8 -8.42 15.59 -0.03
CA ARG A 8 -9.21 15.49 -1.27
C ARG A 8 -10.56 14.80 -1.07
N LEU A 9 -10.68 13.89 -0.11
CA LEU A 9 -11.89 13.15 0.21
C LEU A 9 -12.04 13.04 1.73
N PRO A 10 -12.64 14.05 2.40
CA PRO A 10 -12.80 14.05 3.85
C PRO A 10 -13.50 12.80 4.37
N ASN A 11 -12.99 12.25 5.47
CA ASN A 11 -13.47 11.00 6.07
C ASN A 11 -13.41 9.79 5.11
N LYS A 12 -12.48 9.78 4.15
CA LYS A 12 -12.32 8.74 3.14
C LYS A 12 -12.54 7.31 3.64
N PRO A 13 -11.91 6.84 4.72
CA PRO A 13 -12.07 5.46 5.19
C PRO A 13 -13.50 5.08 5.61
N LEU A 14 -14.32 6.08 5.94
CA LEU A 14 -15.72 5.90 6.38
C LEU A 14 -16.75 6.13 5.28
N LYS A 15 -16.32 6.47 4.07
CA LYS A 15 -17.22 6.58 2.91
C LYS A 15 -17.84 5.22 2.60
N LEU A 16 -19.16 5.22 2.37
CA LEU A 16 -19.90 3.99 2.11
C LEU A 16 -19.76 3.56 0.65
N ILE A 17 -19.41 2.31 0.45
CA ILE A 17 -19.46 1.58 -0.81
C ILE A 17 -20.41 0.40 -0.58
N ASN A 18 -21.55 0.38 -1.29
CA ASN A 18 -22.58 -0.66 -1.13
C ASN A 18 -22.97 -0.91 0.34
N ASN A 19 -23.30 0.18 1.06
CA ASN A 19 -23.72 0.20 2.47
C ASN A 19 -22.68 -0.32 3.49
N LYS A 20 -21.40 -0.38 3.09
CA LYS A 20 -20.29 -0.77 3.97
C LYS A 20 -19.15 0.23 3.84
N GLU A 21 -18.52 0.60 4.95
CA GLU A 21 -17.41 1.55 4.97
C GLU A 21 -16.23 1.03 4.18
N MET A 22 -15.54 1.94 3.46
CA MET A 22 -14.37 1.61 2.64
C MET A 22 -13.31 0.81 3.40
N ILE A 23 -13.00 1.21 4.62
CA ILE A 23 -12.00 0.51 5.45
C ILE A 23 -12.38 -0.94 5.74
N LEU A 24 -13.69 -1.24 5.87
CA LEU A 24 -14.16 -2.59 6.11
C LEU A 24 -14.07 -3.49 4.86
N HIS A 25 -14.15 -2.92 3.65
CA HIS A 25 -13.88 -3.67 2.42
C HIS A 25 -12.42 -4.10 2.37
N VAL A 26 -11.49 -3.17 2.59
CA VAL A 26 -10.04 -3.45 2.62
C VAL A 26 -9.69 -4.44 3.73
N TYR A 27 -10.23 -4.24 4.93
CA TYR A 27 -10.06 -5.17 6.05
C TYR A 27 -10.55 -6.59 5.71
N SER A 28 -11.72 -6.68 5.07
CA SER A 28 -12.31 -7.95 4.64
C SER A 28 -11.44 -8.68 3.61
N ALA A 29 -10.88 -7.95 2.63
CA ALA A 29 -9.94 -8.51 1.65
C ALA A 29 -8.67 -9.05 2.34
N ALA A 30 -8.12 -8.29 3.28
CA ALA A 30 -6.96 -8.71 4.06
C ALA A 30 -7.25 -10.00 4.87
N VAL A 31 -8.39 -10.09 5.54
CA VAL A 31 -8.80 -11.29 6.29
C VAL A 31 -9.01 -12.49 5.37
N LYS A 32 -9.66 -12.29 4.22
CA LYS A 32 -9.90 -13.35 3.21
C LYS A 32 -8.62 -13.90 2.61
N SER A 33 -7.53 -13.14 2.57
CA SER A 33 -6.23 -13.62 2.08
C SER A 33 -5.63 -14.72 2.95
N LYS A 34 -6.00 -14.81 4.24
CA LYS A 34 -5.52 -15.81 5.20
C LYS A 34 -4.00 -15.85 5.37
N VAL A 35 -3.28 -14.80 5.02
CA VAL A 35 -1.81 -14.75 5.12
C VAL A 35 -1.30 -14.51 6.54
N GLY A 36 -2.15 -13.95 7.41
CA GLY A 36 -1.79 -13.66 8.80
C GLY A 36 -2.88 -12.93 9.56
N LYS A 37 -2.56 -12.46 10.77
CA LYS A 37 -3.46 -11.63 11.57
C LYS A 37 -3.54 -10.23 10.97
N VAL A 38 -4.76 -9.67 10.94
CA VAL A 38 -5.05 -8.35 10.38
C VAL A 38 -5.39 -7.38 11.50
N TYR A 39 -4.81 -6.18 11.42
CA TYR A 39 -5.07 -5.08 12.34
C TYR A 39 -5.22 -3.78 11.56
N VAL A 40 -6.19 -2.95 11.96
CA VAL A 40 -6.26 -1.56 11.50
C VAL A 40 -5.52 -0.69 12.50
N ALA A 41 -4.48 0.00 12.03
CA ALA A 41 -3.70 0.95 12.81
C ALA A 41 -4.23 2.37 12.56
N THR A 42 -4.77 3.05 13.57
CA THR A 42 -5.44 4.35 13.40
C THR A 42 -5.33 5.23 14.65
N PRO A 43 -5.15 6.57 14.49
CA PRO A 43 -5.30 7.51 15.60
C PRO A 43 -6.76 7.83 15.91
N ASP A 44 -7.69 7.52 14.97
CA ASP A 44 -9.07 7.99 14.99
C ASP A 44 -10.00 7.03 15.73
N GLN A 45 -10.68 7.54 16.76
CA GLN A 45 -11.61 6.75 17.55
C GLN A 45 -12.76 6.20 16.71
N LYS A 46 -13.28 6.99 15.75
CA LYS A 46 -14.38 6.56 14.86
C LYS A 46 -14.03 5.33 14.01
N ILE A 47 -12.82 5.31 13.44
CA ILE A 47 -12.34 4.16 12.66
C ILE A 47 -12.19 2.94 13.57
N LEU A 48 -11.61 3.15 14.75
CA LEU A 48 -11.40 2.10 15.74
C LEU A 48 -12.73 1.44 16.15
N ASP A 49 -13.76 2.24 16.44
CA ASP A 49 -15.07 1.76 16.85
C ASP A 49 -15.77 0.99 15.72
N ILE A 50 -15.78 1.51 14.51
CA ILE A 50 -16.38 0.86 13.34
C ILE A 50 -15.74 -0.50 13.08
N VAL A 51 -14.42 -0.59 13.10
CA VAL A 51 -13.72 -1.86 12.87
C VAL A 51 -14.01 -2.85 13.99
N LYS A 52 -13.98 -2.43 15.27
CA LYS A 52 -14.28 -3.30 16.42
C LYS A 52 -15.73 -3.77 16.44
N ASN A 53 -16.67 -2.87 16.16
CA ASN A 53 -18.10 -3.22 16.12
C ASN A 53 -18.42 -4.20 14.98
N SER A 54 -17.61 -4.23 13.94
CA SER A 54 -17.67 -5.21 12.85
C SER A 54 -16.92 -6.52 13.15
N GLY A 55 -16.46 -6.72 14.39
CA GLY A 55 -15.70 -7.91 14.81
C GLY A 55 -14.24 -7.92 14.35
N GLY A 56 -13.72 -6.80 13.86
CA GLY A 56 -12.35 -6.66 13.42
C GLY A 56 -11.38 -6.24 14.53
N ASN A 57 -10.08 -6.35 14.25
CA ASN A 57 -9.04 -5.89 15.16
C ASN A 57 -8.58 -4.49 14.77
N ALA A 58 -8.69 -3.54 15.67
CA ALA A 58 -8.15 -2.19 15.51
C ALA A 58 -7.32 -1.78 16.72
N ILE A 59 -6.21 -1.11 16.47
CA ILE A 59 -5.25 -0.64 17.47
C ILE A 59 -5.13 0.87 17.33
N LYS A 60 -5.28 1.58 18.46
CA LYS A 60 -5.08 3.01 18.52
C LYS A 60 -3.58 3.30 18.45
N THR A 61 -3.21 4.23 17.57
CA THR A 61 -1.83 4.70 17.38
C THR A 61 -1.74 6.19 17.66
N SER A 62 -0.52 6.69 17.82
CA SER A 62 -0.26 8.13 17.87
C SER A 62 -0.72 8.83 16.58
N ASP A 63 -1.10 10.09 16.69
CA ASP A 63 -1.45 10.97 15.57
C ASP A 63 -0.24 11.60 14.87
N ILE A 64 0.93 11.60 15.56
CA ILE A 64 2.16 12.26 15.08
C ILE A 64 2.85 11.58 13.88
N HIS A 65 2.41 10.36 13.48
CA HIS A 65 3.05 9.63 12.38
C HIS A 65 2.85 10.32 11.03
N GLU A 66 3.95 10.62 10.36
CA GLU A 66 3.95 11.26 9.04
C GLU A 66 3.59 10.26 7.92
N THR A 67 3.99 8.99 8.06
CA THR A 67 3.76 7.96 7.05
C THR A 67 2.93 6.77 7.56
N GLY A 68 2.34 6.03 6.62
CA GLY A 68 1.64 4.78 6.93
C GLY A 68 2.58 3.72 7.50
N THR A 69 3.82 3.69 7.04
CA THR A 69 4.83 2.72 7.50
C THR A 69 5.26 2.98 8.94
N ASP A 70 5.44 4.24 9.34
CA ASP A 70 5.76 4.59 10.74
C ASP A 70 4.61 4.18 11.67
N ARG A 71 3.35 4.36 11.23
CA ARG A 71 2.17 3.98 11.99
C ARG A 71 2.06 2.47 12.22
N ILE A 72 2.28 1.66 11.18
CA ILE A 72 2.25 0.20 11.36
C ILE A 72 3.42 -0.30 12.18
N PHE A 73 4.56 0.40 12.15
CA PHE A 73 5.70 0.06 12.99
C PHE A 73 5.41 0.25 14.47
N GLU A 74 4.67 1.28 14.87
CA GLU A 74 4.22 1.44 16.25
C GLU A 74 3.43 0.19 16.71
N VAL A 75 2.48 -0.28 15.92
CA VAL A 75 1.71 -1.49 16.23
C VAL A 75 2.61 -2.72 16.31
N PHE A 76 3.52 -2.88 15.34
CA PHE A 76 4.46 -3.98 15.31
C PHE A 76 5.33 -4.03 16.56
N LYS A 77 5.87 -2.89 16.98
CA LYS A 77 6.75 -2.77 18.16
C LYS A 77 5.99 -2.93 19.47
N ASN A 78 4.93 -2.14 19.66
CA ASN A 78 4.29 -1.98 20.97
C ASN A 78 3.22 -3.03 21.26
N ASN A 79 2.52 -3.52 20.23
CA ASN A 79 1.39 -4.44 20.40
C ASN A 79 1.71 -5.88 19.99
N LEU A 80 2.63 -6.06 19.04
CA LEU A 80 3.00 -7.39 18.55
C LEU A 80 4.37 -7.85 19.04
N ASN A 81 5.04 -7.06 19.86
CA ASN A 81 6.35 -7.37 20.47
C ASN A 81 7.38 -7.86 19.44
N ASN A 82 7.39 -7.26 18.26
CA ASN A 82 8.26 -7.63 17.13
C ASN A 82 8.20 -9.13 16.73
N LYS A 83 7.08 -9.82 16.99
CA LYS A 83 6.95 -11.26 16.71
C LYS A 83 6.83 -11.60 15.22
N PRO A 84 6.02 -10.88 14.39
CA PRO A 84 5.87 -11.20 12.98
C PRO A 84 7.20 -11.15 12.21
N ASN A 85 7.43 -12.13 11.34
CA ASN A 85 8.61 -12.15 10.46
C ASN A 85 8.39 -11.38 9.16
N ILE A 86 7.12 -11.26 8.74
CA ILE A 86 6.68 -10.51 7.56
C ILE A 86 5.55 -9.59 8.00
N ILE A 87 5.60 -8.35 7.55
CA ILE A 87 4.61 -7.31 7.79
C ILE A 87 4.12 -6.79 6.44
N ILE A 88 2.81 -6.83 6.20
CA ILE A 88 2.20 -6.25 5.01
C ILE A 88 1.51 -4.95 5.40
N ASN A 89 1.97 -3.86 4.81
CA ASN A 89 1.36 -2.53 4.89
C ASN A 89 0.37 -2.40 3.73
N LEU A 90 -0.91 -2.57 4.03
CA LEU A 90 -2.02 -2.45 3.10
C LEU A 90 -2.70 -1.10 3.32
N GLN A 91 -2.65 -0.22 2.32
CA GLN A 91 -3.32 1.08 2.39
C GLN A 91 -4.85 0.90 2.40
N GLY A 92 -5.55 1.82 3.10
CA GLY A 92 -6.99 1.72 3.33
C GLY A 92 -7.88 2.24 2.20
N ASP A 93 -7.36 2.41 0.99
CA ASP A 93 -8.01 3.10 -0.14
C ASP A 93 -8.24 2.24 -1.40
N MET A 94 -7.96 0.94 -1.33
CA MET A 94 -8.19 -0.01 -2.43
C MET A 94 -9.28 -1.03 -2.04
N PRO A 95 -10.57 -0.64 -2.03
CA PRO A 95 -11.66 -1.50 -1.53
C PRO A 95 -11.95 -2.73 -2.38
N ASN A 96 -11.51 -2.76 -3.63
CA ASN A 96 -11.66 -3.89 -4.57
C ASN A 96 -10.39 -4.73 -4.74
N LEU A 97 -9.40 -4.57 -3.84
CA LEU A 97 -8.18 -5.39 -3.86
C LEU A 97 -8.53 -6.89 -3.77
N ASP A 98 -8.02 -7.71 -4.71
CA ASP A 98 -8.19 -9.16 -4.64
C ASP A 98 -7.31 -9.74 -3.52
N PRO A 99 -7.87 -10.54 -2.60
CA PRO A 99 -7.08 -11.27 -1.59
C PRO A 99 -5.91 -12.08 -2.17
N LYS A 100 -6.00 -12.55 -3.41
CA LYS A 100 -4.92 -13.30 -4.09
C LYS A 100 -3.67 -12.45 -4.30
N GLU A 101 -3.81 -11.14 -4.47
CA GLU A 101 -2.69 -10.22 -4.64
C GLU A 101 -1.88 -10.10 -3.34
N ILE A 102 -2.55 -10.11 -2.18
CA ILE A 102 -1.90 -10.15 -0.87
C ILE A 102 -1.15 -11.49 -0.68
N VAL A 103 -1.76 -12.60 -1.11
CA VAL A 103 -1.13 -13.93 -1.08
C VAL A 103 0.11 -13.97 -1.97
N PHE A 104 0.01 -13.42 -3.19
CA PHE A 104 1.12 -13.36 -4.15
C PHE A 104 2.31 -12.61 -3.57
N LEU A 105 2.09 -11.42 -3.01
CA LEU A 105 3.10 -10.61 -2.33
C LEU A 105 3.73 -11.35 -1.14
N SER A 106 2.88 -11.92 -0.26
CA SER A 106 3.33 -12.64 0.93
C SER A 106 4.20 -13.85 0.58
N ASN A 107 3.79 -14.63 -0.43
CA ASN A 107 4.53 -15.81 -0.85
C ASN A 107 5.91 -15.45 -1.42
N TYR A 108 6.04 -14.32 -2.09
CA TYR A 108 7.34 -13.85 -2.55
C TYR A 108 8.26 -13.46 -1.40
N LEU A 109 7.76 -12.69 -0.45
CA LEU A 109 8.54 -12.28 0.73
C LEU A 109 9.03 -13.46 1.57
N LYS A 110 8.26 -14.55 1.66
CA LYS A 110 8.68 -15.78 2.36
C LYS A 110 9.91 -16.43 1.74
N LYS A 111 10.23 -16.15 0.48
CA LYS A 111 11.46 -16.65 -0.18
C LYS A 111 12.73 -15.93 0.31
N GLY A 112 12.59 -14.77 0.99
CA GLY A 112 13.73 -14.01 1.53
C GLY A 112 14.62 -13.36 0.46
N LEU A 113 14.09 -13.08 -0.73
CA LEU A 113 14.87 -12.58 -1.88
C LEU A 113 15.00 -11.06 -1.89
N CYS A 114 14.27 -10.33 -1.05
CA CYS A 114 14.31 -8.88 -0.99
C CYS A 114 14.00 -8.38 0.43
N ASP A 115 14.32 -7.12 0.69
CA ASP A 115 13.95 -6.41 1.91
C ASP A 115 12.48 -6.04 1.90
N ILE A 116 12.02 -5.47 0.78
CA ILE A 116 10.67 -4.95 0.56
C ILE A 116 10.14 -5.51 -0.76
N ALA A 117 8.88 -5.90 -0.77
CA ALA A 117 8.16 -6.20 -1.99
C ALA A 117 6.94 -5.30 -2.12
N THR A 118 6.62 -4.90 -3.35
CA THR A 118 5.42 -4.14 -3.70
C THR A 118 4.81 -4.73 -4.98
N LEU A 119 3.72 -4.14 -5.48
CA LEU A 119 3.04 -4.60 -6.68
C LEU A 119 2.93 -3.48 -7.72
N ALA A 120 2.80 -3.86 -8.97
CA ALA A 120 2.51 -2.95 -10.06
C ALA A 120 1.69 -3.64 -11.15
N ALA A 121 1.00 -2.83 -11.96
CA ALA A 121 0.22 -3.29 -13.11
C ALA A 121 0.64 -2.57 -14.39
N ILE A 122 0.04 -2.96 -15.51
CA ILE A 122 0.22 -2.26 -16.78
C ILE A 122 -0.15 -0.78 -16.59
N LEU A 123 0.74 0.11 -17.00
CA LEU A 123 0.48 1.55 -17.06
C LEU A 123 -0.37 1.86 -18.30
N LYS A 124 -1.58 2.38 -18.10
CA LYS A 124 -2.46 2.76 -19.20
C LYS A 124 -2.05 4.10 -19.81
N ASN A 125 -2.44 4.35 -21.05
CA ASN A 125 -2.06 5.57 -21.76
C ASN A 125 -2.57 6.86 -21.09
N ASP A 126 -3.76 6.82 -20.50
CA ASP A 126 -4.36 7.93 -19.75
C ASP A 126 -3.67 8.17 -18.39
N GLU A 127 -3.01 7.16 -17.84
CA GLU A 127 -2.28 7.24 -16.56
C GLU A 127 -0.86 7.82 -16.72
N VAL A 128 -0.31 7.83 -17.94
CA VAL A 128 1.10 8.25 -18.20
C VAL A 128 1.37 9.65 -17.67
N ASN A 129 0.45 10.60 -17.93
CA ASN A 129 0.56 11.99 -17.51
C ASN A 129 -0.22 12.33 -16.22
N ASP A 130 -0.91 11.35 -15.62
CA ASP A 130 -1.63 11.56 -14.38
C ASP A 130 -0.66 11.58 -13.18
N GLN A 131 -0.57 12.74 -12.53
CA GLN A 131 0.27 12.93 -11.34
C GLN A 131 -0.25 12.23 -10.08
N ASN A 132 -1.51 11.76 -10.07
CA ASN A 132 -2.03 10.97 -8.96
C ASN A 132 -1.54 9.54 -9.02
N VAL A 133 -1.24 9.03 -10.22
CA VAL A 133 -0.69 7.69 -10.44
C VAL A 133 0.82 7.72 -10.25
N VAL A 134 1.32 6.98 -9.28
CA VAL A 134 2.75 6.75 -9.10
C VAL A 134 3.20 5.69 -10.09
N LYS A 135 4.28 5.96 -10.82
CA LYS A 135 4.95 5.00 -11.70
C LYS A 135 6.12 4.39 -10.97
N VAL A 136 6.26 3.08 -11.09
CA VAL A 136 7.47 2.36 -10.71
C VAL A 136 8.23 1.95 -11.96
N PHE A 137 9.55 2.07 -11.90
CA PHE A 137 10.45 1.77 -13.01
C PHE A 137 11.26 0.52 -12.72
N THR A 138 11.49 -0.29 -13.76
CA THR A 138 12.34 -1.48 -13.70
C THR A 138 13.25 -1.53 -14.91
N LYS A 139 14.49 -2.03 -14.74
CA LYS A 139 15.44 -2.15 -15.85
C LYS A 139 15.09 -3.25 -16.84
N GLN A 140 14.25 -4.19 -16.46
CA GLN A 140 13.79 -5.30 -17.29
C GLN A 140 12.27 -5.27 -17.38
N GLU A 141 11.75 -5.64 -18.55
CA GLU A 141 10.31 -5.80 -18.73
C GLU A 141 9.75 -6.87 -17.77
N MET A 142 8.70 -6.51 -17.08
CA MET A 142 8.03 -7.44 -16.14
C MET A 142 7.12 -8.40 -16.91
N LYS A 143 7.17 -9.67 -16.53
CA LYS A 143 6.29 -10.72 -17.04
C LYS A 143 5.26 -11.10 -15.99
N LYS A 144 4.11 -11.63 -16.44
CA LYS A 144 3.04 -12.12 -15.57
C LYS A 144 3.58 -13.01 -14.45
N SER A 145 3.11 -12.74 -13.23
CA SER A 145 3.47 -13.50 -12.03
C SER A 145 4.97 -13.53 -11.69
N THR A 146 5.76 -12.57 -12.20
CA THR A 146 7.19 -12.41 -11.86
C THR A 146 7.42 -11.19 -10.99
N PHE A 147 8.59 -11.14 -10.39
CA PHE A 147 9.09 -9.96 -9.65
C PHE A 147 10.36 -9.44 -10.31
N SER A 148 10.48 -8.13 -10.39
CA SER A 148 11.66 -7.41 -10.88
C SER A 148 12.14 -6.42 -9.83
N VAL A 149 13.41 -6.01 -9.93
CA VAL A 149 13.98 -4.99 -9.03
C VAL A 149 13.48 -3.60 -9.45
N ALA A 150 12.93 -2.83 -8.50
CA ALA A 150 12.60 -1.44 -8.72
C ALA A 150 13.87 -0.61 -8.89
N SER A 151 13.91 0.23 -9.92
CA SER A 151 15.00 1.18 -10.15
C SER A 151 14.65 2.61 -9.69
N ASP A 152 13.37 3.01 -9.79
CA ASP A 152 12.91 4.33 -9.37
C ASP A 152 11.38 4.33 -9.14
N PHE A 153 10.90 5.40 -8.47
CA PHE A 153 9.47 5.74 -8.36
C PHE A 153 9.27 7.22 -8.65
N HIS A 154 8.31 7.53 -9.52
CA HIS A 154 8.02 8.90 -9.90
C HIS A 154 6.55 9.10 -10.26
N ARG A 155 6.03 10.33 -10.13
CA ARG A 155 4.69 10.68 -10.61
C ARG A 155 4.68 11.05 -12.10
N ASN A 156 5.80 11.54 -12.63
CA ASN A 156 5.98 11.92 -14.02
C ASN A 156 6.95 10.99 -14.72
N ILE A 157 6.74 10.73 -16.01
CA ILE A 157 7.72 10.08 -16.86
C ILE A 157 8.57 11.18 -17.49
N THR A 158 9.88 11.14 -17.23
CA THR A 158 10.83 12.09 -17.82
C THR A 158 11.41 11.55 -19.12
N ASN A 159 11.60 12.41 -20.12
CA ASN A 159 12.24 12.04 -21.37
C ASN A 159 13.68 11.55 -21.12
N GLY A 160 14.06 10.44 -21.75
CA GLY A 160 15.39 9.83 -21.61
C GLY A 160 15.47 8.69 -20.58
N GLN A 161 14.38 8.32 -19.93
CA GLN A 161 14.30 7.16 -19.07
C GLN A 161 14.19 5.89 -19.95
N ASN A 162 15.22 5.05 -19.94
CA ASN A 162 15.26 3.78 -20.70
C ASN A 162 14.63 2.60 -19.96
N ASP A 163 14.13 2.84 -18.73
CA ASP A 163 13.52 1.82 -17.88
C ASP A 163 12.04 1.64 -18.24
N PHE A 164 11.54 0.43 -18.02
CA PHE A 164 10.11 0.11 -18.19
C PHE A 164 9.30 0.70 -17.06
N ALA A 165 8.21 1.41 -17.38
CA ALA A 165 7.32 2.06 -16.43
C ALA A 165 6.02 1.26 -16.22
N TYR A 166 5.59 1.15 -14.96
CA TYR A 166 4.35 0.45 -14.56
C TYR A 166 3.55 1.28 -13.57
N HIS A 167 2.23 1.07 -13.53
CA HIS A 167 1.37 1.64 -12.50
C HIS A 167 1.69 0.99 -11.16
N HIS A 168 2.24 1.74 -10.22
CA HIS A 168 2.59 1.26 -8.89
C HIS A 168 1.33 1.10 -8.01
N ILE A 169 1.19 -0.05 -7.36
CA ILE A 169 0.10 -0.36 -6.43
C ILE A 169 0.63 -0.24 -5.00
N GLY A 170 0.04 0.67 -4.22
CA GLY A 170 0.49 1.08 -2.88
C GLY A 170 0.34 0.04 -1.77
N ILE A 171 0.66 -1.22 -2.05
CA ILE A 171 0.80 -2.28 -1.04
C ILE A 171 2.26 -2.64 -0.87
N TYR A 172 2.73 -2.72 0.38
CA TYR A 172 4.13 -3.05 0.67
C TYR A 172 4.21 -4.21 1.64
N GLY A 173 5.09 -5.14 1.33
CA GLY A 173 5.47 -6.17 2.26
C GLY A 173 6.92 -5.97 2.70
N PHE A 174 7.18 -6.12 3.98
CA PHE A 174 8.49 -5.98 4.60
C PHE A 174 8.89 -7.29 5.27
N THR A 175 10.17 -7.66 5.16
CA THR A 175 10.74 -8.55 6.16
C THR A 175 10.86 -7.80 7.50
N LYS A 176 10.84 -8.51 8.61
CA LYS A 176 11.03 -7.91 9.95
C LYS A 176 12.27 -7.02 10.02
N LYS A 177 13.40 -7.52 9.51
CA LYS A 177 14.66 -6.77 9.49
C LYS A 177 14.56 -5.50 8.64
N ALA A 178 13.91 -5.60 7.48
CA ALA A 178 13.72 -4.48 6.58
C ALA A 178 12.84 -3.40 7.19
N LEU A 179 11.71 -3.75 7.83
CA LEU A 179 10.85 -2.76 8.49
C LEU A 179 11.60 -2.01 9.59
N ILE A 180 12.34 -2.73 10.44
CA ILE A 180 13.15 -2.11 11.50
C ILE A 180 14.23 -1.20 10.90
N LYS A 181 14.94 -1.66 9.85
CA LYS A 181 15.94 -0.85 9.14
C LYS A 181 15.34 0.41 8.57
N TYR A 182 14.21 0.28 7.85
CA TYR A 182 13.52 1.37 7.18
C TYR A 182 13.11 2.51 8.13
N VAL A 183 12.46 2.19 9.24
CA VAL A 183 11.95 3.22 10.17
C VAL A 183 13.03 3.86 11.02
N ASN A 184 14.21 3.25 11.14
CA ASN A 184 15.36 3.84 11.82
C ASN A 184 16.20 4.77 10.92
N GLN A 185 15.81 4.90 9.64
CA GLN A 185 16.46 5.82 8.71
C GLN A 185 15.71 7.15 8.71
N ASN A 186 16.48 8.25 8.61
CA ASN A 186 15.90 9.56 8.36
C ASN A 186 15.21 9.57 6.99
N ARG A 187 14.22 10.44 6.86
CA ARG A 187 13.58 10.68 5.57
C ARG A 187 14.62 11.15 4.56
N SER A 188 14.63 10.50 3.41
CA SER A 188 15.64 10.73 2.39
C SER A 188 15.31 11.95 1.52
N LYS A 189 16.29 12.45 0.78
CA LYS A 189 16.13 13.64 -0.06
C LYS A 189 15.04 13.47 -1.11
N LEU A 190 15.09 12.38 -1.91
CA LEU A 190 14.08 12.11 -2.94
C LEU A 190 12.70 11.81 -2.34
N GLU A 191 12.64 11.15 -1.17
CA GLU A 191 11.38 10.95 -0.46
C GLU A 191 10.67 12.29 -0.19
N LEU A 192 11.42 13.28 0.30
CA LEU A 192 10.88 14.61 0.62
C LEU A 192 10.53 15.39 -0.66
N GLU A 193 11.42 15.40 -1.65
CA GLU A 193 11.23 16.12 -2.92
C GLU A 193 10.03 15.62 -3.72
N ARG A 194 9.84 14.29 -3.79
CA ARG A 194 8.80 13.67 -4.60
C ARG A 194 7.56 13.28 -3.80
N ASN A 195 7.62 13.42 -2.46
CA ASN A 195 6.57 12.98 -1.53
C ASN A 195 6.18 11.50 -1.76
N LEU A 196 7.18 10.63 -1.84
CA LEU A 196 7.06 9.19 -2.07
C LEU A 196 7.89 8.42 -1.04
N GLU A 197 7.22 7.84 -0.01
CA GLU A 197 7.88 7.21 1.14
C GLU A 197 8.83 6.06 0.75
N GLN A 198 8.52 5.32 -0.32
CA GLN A 198 9.31 4.17 -0.77
C GLN A 198 10.71 4.55 -1.31
N LEU A 199 10.93 5.82 -1.67
CA LEU A 199 12.24 6.30 -2.10
C LEU A 199 13.26 6.29 -0.96
N ARG A 200 12.82 6.40 0.31
CA ARG A 200 13.69 6.18 1.48
C ARG A 200 14.42 4.83 1.39
N ALA A 201 13.71 3.78 0.98
CA ALA A 201 14.30 2.46 0.83
C ALA A 201 15.35 2.43 -0.27
N LEU A 202 15.05 2.96 -1.46
CA LEU A 202 15.97 2.95 -2.61
C LEU A 202 17.24 3.76 -2.31
N GLU A 203 17.12 4.98 -1.77
CA GLU A 203 18.28 5.83 -1.46
C GLU A 203 19.15 5.22 -0.35
N ASN A 204 18.59 4.37 0.52
CA ASN A 204 19.32 3.63 1.54
C ASN A 204 19.71 2.21 1.11
N GLN A 205 19.75 1.94 -0.20
CA GLN A 205 20.22 0.69 -0.79
C GLN A 205 19.51 -0.56 -0.25
N MET A 206 18.22 -0.41 0.07
CA MET A 206 17.37 -1.56 0.38
C MET A 206 16.88 -2.18 -0.92
N SER A 207 16.81 -3.51 -0.98
CA SER A 207 16.28 -4.21 -2.14
C SER A 207 14.74 -4.12 -2.16
N VAL A 208 14.21 -3.42 -3.18
CA VAL A 208 12.76 -3.29 -3.41
C VAL A 208 12.41 -4.07 -4.67
N HIS A 209 11.58 -5.10 -4.53
CA HIS A 209 11.11 -5.90 -5.65
C HIS A 209 9.63 -5.63 -5.94
N VAL A 210 9.29 -5.61 -7.22
CA VAL A 210 7.96 -5.28 -7.74
C VAL A 210 7.35 -6.50 -8.41
N GLY A 211 6.20 -6.96 -7.91
CA GLY A 211 5.43 -8.04 -8.52
C GLY A 211 4.44 -7.51 -9.56
N PHE A 212 4.37 -8.17 -10.72
CA PHE A 212 3.51 -7.74 -11.81
C PHE A 212 2.12 -8.36 -11.73
N LEU A 213 1.10 -7.51 -11.81
CA LEU A 213 -0.32 -7.84 -11.95
C LEU A 213 -0.84 -7.39 -13.33
N GLU A 214 -1.85 -8.07 -13.85
CA GLU A 214 -2.47 -7.70 -15.13
C GLU A 214 -3.32 -6.43 -15.05
N SER A 215 -3.91 -6.15 -13.87
CA SER A 215 -4.73 -4.97 -13.63
C SER A 215 -4.47 -4.41 -12.23
N SER A 216 -4.61 -3.09 -12.10
CA SER A 216 -4.55 -2.41 -10.80
C SER A 216 -5.93 -2.40 -10.14
N PRO A 217 -6.02 -2.64 -8.82
CA PRO A 217 -7.20 -2.25 -8.08
C PRO A 217 -7.39 -0.73 -8.17
N LEU A 218 -8.63 -0.27 -8.09
CA LEU A 218 -8.92 1.17 -8.09
C LEU A 218 -8.57 1.77 -6.72
N SER A 219 -7.68 2.75 -6.71
CA SER A 219 -7.43 3.58 -5.53
C SER A 219 -8.45 4.71 -5.47
N VAL A 220 -9.11 4.89 -4.33
CA VAL A 220 -10.11 5.92 -4.13
C VAL A 220 -9.47 7.11 -3.42
N ASP A 221 -9.29 8.20 -4.13
CA ASP A 221 -8.69 9.44 -3.63
C ASP A 221 -9.58 10.66 -3.77
N THR A 222 -10.55 10.61 -4.69
CA THR A 222 -11.49 11.69 -5.01
C THR A 222 -12.94 11.21 -4.93
N GLU A 223 -13.90 12.13 -5.06
CA GLU A 223 -15.32 11.79 -5.13
C GLU A 223 -15.65 11.05 -6.43
N GLU A 224 -14.96 11.38 -7.53
CA GLU A 224 -15.08 10.70 -8.83
C GLU A 224 -14.67 9.22 -8.70
N ASP A 225 -13.53 8.94 -8.05
CA ASP A 225 -13.08 7.57 -7.79
C ASP A 225 -14.10 6.81 -6.94
N LEU A 226 -14.70 7.49 -5.95
CA LEU A 226 -15.73 6.89 -5.10
C LEU A 226 -16.98 6.51 -5.90
N ILE A 227 -17.39 7.33 -6.87
CA ILE A 227 -18.50 7.02 -7.77
C ILE A 227 -18.16 5.83 -8.67
N GLU A 228 -16.93 5.81 -9.21
CA GLU A 228 -16.48 4.74 -10.09
C GLU A 228 -16.42 3.40 -9.37
N ILE A 229 -15.80 3.35 -8.17
CA ILE A 229 -15.68 2.12 -7.39
C ILE A 229 -17.04 1.57 -6.97
N LYS A 230 -18.03 2.44 -6.64
CA LYS A 230 -19.39 2.01 -6.35
C LYS A 230 -20.02 1.30 -7.55
N LYS A 231 -19.85 1.84 -8.76
CA LYS A 231 -20.34 1.21 -10.01
C LYS A 231 -19.65 -0.13 -10.26
N LEU A 232 -18.34 -0.19 -10.06
CA LEU A 232 -17.54 -1.40 -10.28
C LEU A 232 -17.97 -2.52 -9.32
N MET A 233 -18.07 -2.22 -8.02
CA MET A 233 -18.39 -3.20 -6.99
C MET A 233 -19.88 -3.58 -6.91
N ASN A 234 -20.78 -2.88 -7.60
CA ASN A 234 -22.17 -3.29 -7.78
C ASN A 234 -22.36 -4.36 -8.87
N LYS A 235 -21.36 -4.55 -9.72
CA LYS A 235 -21.39 -5.53 -10.81
C LYS A 235 -20.80 -6.88 -10.43
N LEU A 236 -20.19 -6.96 -9.24
CA LEU A 236 -19.57 -8.16 -8.64
C LEU A 236 -20.52 -8.83 -7.66
#